data_b05cfee377802c958f6f054d4f9a413a
#
_entry.id   b05cfee377802c958f6f054d4f9a413a
#
_cell.length_a   1.000
_cell.length_b   1.000
_cell.length_c   1.000
_cell.angle_alpha   90.00
_cell.angle_beta   90.00
_cell.angle_gamma   90.00
#
_symmetry.space_group_name_H-M   'P 1'
#
loop_
_entity.id
_entity.type
_entity.pdbx_description
1 polymer ?
#
loop_
_entity_poly.entity_id
_entity_poly.type
_entity_poly.pdbx_seq_one_letter_code
_entity_poly.pdbx_strand_id
1 'polypeptide(L)'
;MAKEKANRKRCVQVKFRLTPEENAVLQKDVKDSGLSKNDYIIKTIINRVGLSVLSCERRYCSNSVDIHFMLANKRIGYASCLLLRNIKKVQVSSFYVIKPFQDIGIEEKLLQEILDYAELDQAEGIIAYPGAEPYCPTEWKPIDTQTAWYETNGFTIDHMVSGATPCMVKQL
;
A
#
# COMPACT_ATOMS: atom_id res chain seq x y z
N MET A 1 12.00 -25.43 32.55
CA MET A 1 11.29 -24.78 31.47
C MET A 1 12.30 -24.20 30.49
N ALA A 2 12.52 -24.84 29.35
CA ALA A 2 13.45 -24.37 28.33
C ALA A 2 12.77 -23.21 27.55
N LYS A 3 13.42 -22.04 27.51
CA LYS A 3 12.99 -20.90 26.70
C LYS A 3 13.17 -21.30 25.21
N GLU A 4 12.08 -21.43 24.48
CA GLU A 4 12.11 -21.54 23.02
C GLU A 4 12.93 -20.38 22.44
N LYS A 5 14.05 -20.71 21.79
CA LYS A 5 14.82 -19.73 21.02
C LYS A 5 13.97 -19.33 19.82
N ALA A 6 13.46 -18.11 19.83
CA ALA A 6 12.79 -17.53 18.68
C ALA A 6 13.65 -17.72 17.41
N ASN A 7 13.09 -18.42 16.44
CA ASN A 7 13.75 -18.74 15.17
C ASN A 7 13.88 -17.42 14.37
N ARG A 8 14.96 -16.66 14.63
CA ARG A 8 15.25 -15.43 13.87
C ARG A 8 15.52 -15.83 12.42
N LYS A 9 14.55 -15.61 11.53
CA LYS A 9 14.78 -15.67 10.08
C LYS A 9 16.03 -14.83 9.80
N ARG A 10 17.03 -15.45 9.18
CA ARG A 10 18.28 -14.77 8.80
C ARG A 10 17.92 -13.69 7.76
N CYS A 11 17.93 -12.42 8.18
CA CYS A 11 17.84 -11.31 7.26
C CYS A 11 19.15 -11.20 6.47
N VAL A 12 19.04 -11.01 5.15
CA VAL A 12 20.20 -10.61 4.35
C VAL A 12 20.61 -9.22 4.82
N GLN A 13 21.80 -9.11 5.40
CA GLN A 13 22.35 -7.82 5.79
C GLN A 13 23.29 -7.33 4.69
N VAL A 14 22.93 -6.23 4.06
CA VAL A 14 23.78 -5.55 3.08
C VAL A 14 24.56 -4.45 3.80
N LYS A 15 25.90 -4.51 3.72
CA LYS A 15 26.80 -3.50 4.30
C LYS A 15 27.45 -2.72 3.16
N PHE A 16 27.29 -1.41 3.18
CA PHE A 16 27.98 -0.50 2.26
C PHE A 16 29.16 0.12 2.97
N ARG A 17 30.28 0.23 2.25
CA ARG A 17 31.41 1.10 2.65
C ARG A 17 31.37 2.31 1.74
N LEU A 18 31.29 3.48 2.35
CA LEU A 18 31.29 4.77 1.66
C LEU A 18 32.54 5.53 2.05
N THR A 19 33.09 6.31 1.11
CA THR A 19 34.08 7.31 1.45
C THR A 19 33.44 8.43 2.29
N PRO A 20 34.22 9.27 2.98
CA PRO A 20 33.67 10.40 3.70
C PRO A 20 32.84 11.35 2.81
N GLU A 21 33.25 11.56 1.56
CA GLU A 21 32.57 12.40 0.57
C GLU A 21 31.24 11.80 0.15
N GLU A 22 31.19 10.51 -0.20
CA GLU A 22 29.97 9.78 -0.55
C GLU A 22 28.97 9.75 0.63
N ASN A 23 29.49 9.57 1.85
CA ASN A 23 28.63 9.59 3.04
C ASN A 23 28.08 11.02 3.29
N ALA A 24 28.85 12.07 3.01
CA ALA A 24 28.37 13.45 3.14
C ALA A 24 27.25 13.76 2.13
N VAL A 25 27.38 13.29 0.89
CA VAL A 25 26.32 13.41 -0.14
C VAL A 25 25.08 12.66 0.32
N LEU A 26 25.20 11.38 0.73
CA LEU A 26 24.08 10.59 1.22
C LEU A 26 23.38 11.25 2.42
N GLN A 27 24.13 11.78 3.37
CA GLN A 27 23.58 12.47 4.55
C GLN A 27 22.78 13.72 4.16
N LYS A 28 23.27 14.49 3.18
CA LYS A 28 22.59 15.67 2.64
C LYS A 28 21.28 15.25 1.97
N ASP A 29 21.31 14.27 1.07
CA ASP A 29 20.13 13.81 0.34
C ASP A 29 19.06 13.24 1.27
N VAL A 30 19.47 12.46 2.28
CA VAL A 30 18.58 11.94 3.33
C VAL A 30 17.91 13.09 4.08
N LYS A 31 18.68 14.12 4.47
CA LYS A 31 18.15 15.29 5.17
C LYS A 31 17.16 16.06 4.31
N ASP A 32 17.52 16.31 3.06
CA ASP A 32 16.69 17.06 2.11
C ASP A 32 15.38 16.30 1.77
N SER A 33 15.42 14.96 1.77
CA SER A 33 14.23 14.12 1.55
C SER A 33 13.28 14.05 2.75
N GLY A 34 13.73 14.39 3.96
CA GLY A 34 12.96 14.23 5.20
C GLY A 34 12.72 12.77 5.62
N LEU A 35 13.35 11.80 4.95
CA LEU A 35 13.20 10.37 5.23
C LEU A 35 14.23 9.86 6.24
N SER A 36 13.96 8.73 6.88
CA SER A 36 15.01 7.98 7.55
C SER A 36 16.05 7.49 6.52
N LYS A 37 17.31 7.33 6.93
CA LYS A 37 18.38 6.83 6.05
C LYS A 37 18.00 5.50 5.38
N ASN A 38 17.37 4.59 6.12
CA ASN A 38 16.93 3.31 5.60
C ASN A 38 15.81 3.47 4.56
N ASP A 39 14.80 4.29 4.84
CA ASP A 39 13.67 4.50 3.92
C ASP A 39 14.13 5.21 2.63
N TYR A 40 15.09 6.18 2.74
CA TYR A 40 15.69 6.82 1.59
C TYR A 40 16.42 5.83 0.69
N ILE A 41 17.28 4.98 1.26
CA ILE A 41 18.02 3.94 0.51
C ILE A 41 17.05 2.97 -0.16
N ILE A 42 16.02 2.51 0.56
CA ILE A 42 15.02 1.58 0.05
C ILE A 42 14.23 2.22 -1.09
N LYS A 43 13.76 3.47 -0.95
CA LYS A 43 13.05 4.20 -2.00
C LYS A 43 13.92 4.35 -3.26
N THR A 44 15.19 4.65 -3.07
CA THR A 44 16.16 4.76 -4.18
C THR A 44 16.36 3.42 -4.91
N ILE A 45 16.40 2.31 -4.18
CA ILE A 45 16.49 0.98 -4.77
C ILE A 45 15.21 0.68 -5.57
N ILE A 46 14.03 0.91 -5.00
CA ILE A 46 12.76 0.68 -5.70
C ILE A 46 12.68 1.51 -6.98
N ASN A 47 13.07 2.77 -6.93
CA ASN A 47 13.08 3.65 -8.12
C ASN A 47 14.04 3.17 -9.21
N ARG A 48 15.13 2.48 -8.86
CA ARG A 48 16.11 1.95 -9.83
C ARG A 48 15.74 0.59 -10.40
N VAL A 49 15.27 -0.33 -9.57
CA VAL A 49 15.02 -1.74 -9.96
C VAL A 49 13.54 -2.01 -10.19
N GLY A 50 12.69 -1.04 -9.92
CA GLY A 50 11.23 -1.17 -10.06
C GLY A 50 10.58 -1.93 -8.91
N LEU A 51 9.26 -2.10 -9.03
CA LEU A 51 8.43 -2.73 -7.99
C LEU A 51 8.57 -4.26 -7.92
N SER A 52 9.39 -4.86 -8.78
CA SER A 52 9.64 -6.31 -8.79
C SER A 52 10.34 -6.84 -7.53
N VAL A 53 10.95 -5.95 -6.74
CA VAL A 53 11.57 -6.29 -5.45
C VAL A 53 10.56 -6.47 -4.33
N LEU A 54 9.30 -6.08 -4.56
CA LEU A 54 8.23 -6.23 -3.58
C LEU A 54 7.64 -7.64 -3.67
N SER A 55 7.41 -8.26 -2.52
CA SER A 55 6.56 -9.43 -2.45
C SER A 55 5.12 -9.03 -2.12
N CYS A 56 4.16 -9.68 -2.77
CA CYS A 56 2.76 -9.56 -2.47
C CYS A 56 2.32 -10.79 -1.67
N GLU A 57 1.78 -10.57 -0.47
CA GLU A 57 1.17 -11.62 0.35
C GLU A 57 -0.34 -11.38 0.37
N ARG A 58 -1.12 -12.40 -0.02
CA ARG A 58 -2.58 -12.37 0.05
C ARG A 58 -3.05 -13.35 1.12
N ARG A 59 -3.94 -12.89 2.01
CA ARG A 59 -4.54 -13.70 3.06
C ARG A 59 -6.04 -13.73 2.86
N TYR A 60 -6.54 -14.87 2.42
CA TYR A 60 -7.96 -15.07 2.14
C TYR A 60 -8.71 -15.50 3.40
N CYS A 61 -9.84 -14.85 3.63
CA CYS A 61 -10.91 -15.32 4.54
C CYS A 61 -12.16 -15.62 3.69
N SER A 62 -13.24 -16.12 4.31
CA SER A 62 -14.41 -16.62 3.58
C SER A 62 -15.01 -15.67 2.52
N ASN A 63 -14.96 -14.37 2.75
CA ASN A 63 -15.47 -13.34 1.84
C ASN A 63 -14.62 -12.07 1.85
N SER A 64 -13.38 -12.18 2.28
CA SER A 64 -12.44 -11.04 2.30
C SER A 64 -11.04 -11.48 1.93
N VAL A 65 -10.24 -10.51 1.50
CA VAL A 65 -8.81 -10.66 1.27
C VAL A 65 -8.05 -9.50 1.89
N ASP A 66 -6.96 -9.83 2.56
CA ASP A 66 -5.95 -8.87 2.99
C ASP A 66 -4.74 -8.97 2.07
N ILE A 67 -4.35 -7.88 1.48
CA ILE A 67 -3.23 -7.76 0.53
C ILE A 67 -2.13 -6.95 1.19
N HIS A 68 -0.95 -7.55 1.30
CA HIS A 68 0.21 -6.92 1.92
C HIS A 68 1.34 -6.81 0.91
N PHE A 69 1.80 -5.60 0.64
CA PHE A 69 3.07 -5.41 -0.05
C PHE A 69 4.20 -5.30 0.95
N MET A 70 5.13 -6.22 0.80
CA MET A 70 6.27 -6.38 1.70
C MET A 70 7.55 -6.03 0.97
N LEU A 71 8.41 -5.27 1.63
CA LEU A 71 9.80 -5.11 1.24
C LEU A 71 10.66 -5.75 2.33
N ALA A 72 11.33 -6.86 2.00
CA ALA A 72 11.93 -7.74 2.98
C ALA A 72 10.89 -8.16 4.05
N ASN A 73 11.01 -7.69 5.28
CA ASN A 73 10.07 -8.01 6.37
C ASN A 73 9.22 -6.78 6.79
N LYS A 74 9.28 -5.68 6.04
CA LYS A 74 8.52 -4.44 6.34
C LYS A 74 7.31 -4.36 5.43
N ARG A 75 6.12 -4.24 6.01
CA ARG A 75 4.90 -3.94 5.25
C ARG A 75 4.94 -2.47 4.84
N ILE A 76 4.87 -2.21 3.53
CA ILE A 76 4.92 -0.88 2.96
C ILE A 76 3.61 -0.46 2.28
N GLY A 77 2.77 -1.44 1.90
CA GLY A 77 1.43 -1.22 1.39
C GLY A 77 0.47 -2.26 1.93
N TYR A 78 -0.80 -1.89 2.05
CA TYR A 78 -1.86 -2.73 2.56
C TYR A 78 -3.21 -2.37 1.95
N ALA A 79 -3.97 -3.39 1.57
CA ALA A 79 -5.38 -3.27 1.30
C ALA A 79 -6.16 -4.41 1.97
N SER A 80 -7.37 -4.12 2.41
CA SER A 80 -8.34 -5.11 2.84
C SER A 80 -9.62 -4.95 2.04
N CYS A 81 -10.12 -6.02 1.50
CA CYS A 81 -11.30 -6.02 0.65
C CYS A 81 -12.34 -7.03 1.16
N LEU A 82 -13.61 -6.65 1.05
CA LEU A 82 -14.76 -7.48 1.40
C LEU A 82 -15.60 -7.74 0.16
N LEU A 83 -15.88 -9.00 -0.15
CA LEU A 83 -16.80 -9.38 -1.22
C LEU A 83 -18.24 -9.28 -0.74
N LEU A 84 -19.00 -8.37 -1.30
CA LEU A 84 -20.42 -8.15 -1.08
C LEU A 84 -21.22 -8.97 -2.12
N ARG A 85 -21.40 -10.28 -1.84
CA ARG A 85 -22.00 -11.25 -2.79
C ARG A 85 -23.42 -10.86 -3.24
N ASN A 86 -24.21 -10.25 -2.33
CA ASN A 86 -25.59 -9.84 -2.60
C ASN A 86 -25.72 -8.76 -3.68
N ILE A 87 -24.69 -7.95 -3.87
CA ILE A 87 -24.64 -6.88 -4.90
C ILE A 87 -23.49 -7.08 -5.89
N LYS A 88 -22.79 -8.22 -5.83
CA LYS A 88 -21.66 -8.59 -6.69
C LYS A 88 -20.59 -7.50 -6.77
N LYS A 89 -20.23 -6.90 -5.65
CA LYS A 89 -19.20 -5.85 -5.60
C LYS A 89 -18.14 -6.19 -4.56
N VAL A 90 -16.92 -5.71 -4.80
CA VAL A 90 -15.84 -5.73 -3.82
C VAL A 90 -15.79 -4.37 -3.14
N GLN A 91 -15.89 -4.34 -1.82
CA GLN A 91 -15.69 -3.12 -1.02
C GLN A 91 -14.26 -3.07 -0.54
N VAL A 92 -13.57 -1.99 -0.83
CA VAL A 92 -12.26 -1.65 -0.23
C VAL A 92 -12.52 -1.14 1.19
N SER A 93 -12.13 -1.92 2.18
CA SER A 93 -12.30 -1.61 3.60
C SER A 93 -11.12 -0.85 4.18
N SER A 94 -9.93 -1.08 3.60
CA SER A 94 -8.70 -0.35 3.94
C SER A 94 -7.79 -0.30 2.73
N PHE A 95 -7.10 0.82 2.56
CA PHE A 95 -6.15 1.01 1.48
C PHE A 95 -5.12 2.06 1.89
N TYR A 96 -3.85 1.68 2.00
CA TYR A 96 -2.79 2.64 2.27
C TYR A 96 -1.41 2.19 1.82
N VAL A 97 -0.56 3.17 1.55
CA VAL A 97 0.89 3.03 1.39
C VAL A 97 1.57 3.94 2.40
N ILE A 98 2.57 3.44 3.13
CA ILE A 98 3.27 4.26 4.12
C ILE A 98 3.98 5.42 3.44
N LYS A 99 3.95 6.60 4.08
CA LYS A 99 4.37 7.89 3.52
C LYS A 99 5.68 7.89 2.73
N PRO A 100 6.78 7.25 3.18
CA PRO A 100 8.03 7.23 2.42
C PRO A 100 7.96 6.58 1.04
N PHE A 101 6.92 5.78 0.80
CA PHE A 101 6.76 4.95 -0.41
C PHE A 101 5.54 5.33 -1.26
N GLN A 102 4.87 6.43 -0.92
CA GLN A 102 3.78 6.98 -1.73
C GLN A 102 4.32 7.57 -3.04
N ASP A 103 3.46 7.63 -4.05
CA ASP A 103 3.72 8.26 -5.35
C ASP A 103 4.87 7.63 -6.17
N ILE A 104 5.14 6.35 -5.97
CA ILE A 104 6.12 5.58 -6.74
C ILE A 104 5.52 4.35 -7.43
N GLY A 105 4.19 4.32 -7.61
CA GLY A 105 3.48 3.25 -8.31
C GLY A 105 3.06 2.06 -7.44
N ILE A 106 3.23 2.13 -6.12
CA ILE A 106 2.80 1.07 -5.19
C ILE A 106 1.28 1.08 -5.05
N GLU A 107 0.67 2.26 -5.03
CA GLU A 107 -0.78 2.44 -4.97
C GLU A 107 -1.46 1.79 -6.18
N GLU A 108 -0.95 2.04 -7.38
CA GLU A 108 -1.48 1.48 -8.63
C GLU A 108 -1.35 -0.04 -8.64
N LYS A 109 -0.21 -0.55 -8.17
CA LYS A 109 0.01 -1.99 -8.09
C LYS A 109 -0.90 -2.64 -7.04
N LEU A 110 -1.15 -1.98 -5.92
CA LEU A 110 -2.07 -2.45 -4.88
C LEU A 110 -3.53 -2.44 -5.40
N LEU A 111 -3.91 -1.42 -6.18
CA LEU A 111 -5.21 -1.37 -6.84
C LEU A 111 -5.35 -2.50 -7.87
N GLN A 112 -4.31 -2.82 -8.63
CA GLN A 112 -4.34 -3.93 -9.58
C GLN A 112 -4.60 -5.27 -8.86
N GLU A 113 -4.00 -5.49 -7.70
CA GLU A 113 -4.27 -6.69 -6.89
C GLU A 113 -5.74 -6.78 -6.42
N ILE A 114 -6.38 -5.64 -6.17
CA ILE A 114 -7.82 -5.58 -5.84
C ILE A 114 -8.67 -5.89 -7.07
N LEU A 115 -8.29 -5.37 -8.24
CA LEU A 115 -8.96 -5.65 -9.52
C LEU A 115 -8.87 -7.15 -9.84
N ASP A 116 -7.70 -7.73 -9.72
CA ASP A 116 -7.47 -9.18 -9.94
C ASP A 116 -8.32 -10.04 -8.98
N TYR A 117 -8.46 -9.62 -7.73
CA TYR A 117 -9.34 -10.28 -6.77
C TYR A 117 -10.81 -10.16 -7.16
N ALA A 118 -11.25 -8.96 -7.56
CA ALA A 118 -12.63 -8.73 -7.96
C ALA A 118 -13.00 -9.54 -9.22
N GLU A 119 -12.10 -9.64 -10.19
CA GLU A 119 -12.26 -10.46 -11.39
C GLU A 119 -12.35 -11.95 -11.05
N LEU A 120 -11.47 -12.45 -10.18
CA LEU A 120 -11.45 -13.85 -9.73
C LEU A 120 -12.79 -14.24 -9.09
N ASP A 121 -13.38 -13.37 -8.29
CA ASP A 121 -14.66 -13.57 -7.62
C ASP A 121 -15.88 -13.13 -8.48
N GLN A 122 -15.68 -12.80 -9.75
CA GLN A 122 -16.73 -12.40 -10.71
C GLN A 122 -17.58 -11.23 -10.20
N ALA A 123 -16.92 -10.27 -9.52
CA ALA A 123 -17.58 -9.04 -9.10
C ALA A 123 -17.85 -8.13 -10.29
N GLU A 124 -18.97 -7.40 -10.23
CA GLU A 124 -19.39 -6.46 -11.28
C GLU A 124 -18.85 -5.03 -11.02
N GLY A 125 -18.20 -4.81 -9.88
CA GLY A 125 -17.62 -3.51 -9.57
C GLY A 125 -16.92 -3.46 -8.22
N ILE A 126 -16.26 -2.33 -7.97
CA ILE A 126 -15.53 -2.04 -6.74
C ILE A 126 -16.12 -0.79 -6.10
N ILE A 127 -16.26 -0.80 -4.78
CA ILE A 127 -16.68 0.33 -3.96
C ILE A 127 -15.52 0.74 -3.04
N ALA A 128 -15.22 2.04 -2.98
CA ALA A 128 -14.23 2.59 -2.06
C ALA A 128 -14.79 3.83 -1.34
N TYR A 129 -14.32 4.08 -0.14
CA TYR A 129 -14.72 5.22 0.70
C TYR A 129 -13.47 6.00 1.14
N PRO A 130 -12.96 6.96 0.34
CA PRO A 130 -11.82 7.77 0.72
C PRO A 130 -11.99 8.39 2.10
N GLY A 131 -11.01 8.22 2.97
CA GLY A 131 -11.02 8.78 4.33
C GLY A 131 -11.87 8.04 5.38
N ALA A 132 -12.66 7.04 4.99
CA ALA A 132 -13.50 6.25 5.91
C ALA A 132 -12.83 5.00 6.47
N GLU A 133 -11.57 4.79 6.17
CA GLU A 133 -10.85 3.55 6.48
C GLU A 133 -10.47 3.45 7.96
N PRO A 134 -11.00 2.48 8.73
CA PRO A 134 -10.87 2.44 10.19
C PRO A 134 -9.44 2.17 10.70
N TYR A 135 -8.50 1.83 9.82
CA TYR A 135 -7.11 1.52 10.15
C TYR A 135 -6.11 2.36 9.36
N CYS A 136 -6.55 3.52 8.84
CA CYS A 136 -5.65 4.41 8.14
C CYS A 136 -4.65 5.02 9.13
N PRO A 137 -3.33 4.86 8.93
CA PRO A 137 -2.35 5.62 9.69
C PRO A 137 -2.61 7.12 9.49
N THR A 138 -2.40 7.92 10.52
CA THR A 138 -2.56 9.39 10.50
C THR A 138 -1.74 10.09 9.40
N GLU A 139 -0.89 9.36 8.70
CA GLU A 139 -0.04 9.83 7.61
C GLU A 139 -0.61 9.56 6.20
N TRP A 140 -1.83 9.00 6.11
CA TRP A 140 -2.46 8.78 4.80
C TRP A 140 -2.88 10.12 4.17
N LYS A 141 -2.98 10.11 2.83
CA LYS A 141 -3.32 11.32 2.06
C LYS A 141 -4.68 11.91 2.49
N PRO A 142 -4.88 13.24 2.43
CA PRO A 142 -6.18 13.86 2.65
C PRO A 142 -7.28 13.28 1.76
N ILE A 143 -8.54 13.36 2.19
CA ILE A 143 -9.71 12.80 1.45
C ILE A 143 -9.77 13.30 0.02
N ASP A 144 -9.58 14.59 -0.22
CA ASP A 144 -9.60 15.18 -1.56
C ASP A 144 -8.53 14.59 -2.48
N THR A 145 -7.33 14.36 -1.93
CA THR A 145 -6.23 13.73 -2.66
C THR A 145 -6.52 12.27 -2.98
N GLN A 146 -7.12 11.54 -2.04
CA GLN A 146 -7.54 10.16 -2.26
C GLN A 146 -8.65 10.09 -3.31
N THR A 147 -9.65 10.97 -3.21
CA THR A 147 -10.76 11.05 -4.16
C THR A 147 -10.23 11.30 -5.58
N ALA A 148 -9.39 12.31 -5.76
CA ALA A 148 -8.77 12.61 -7.06
C ALA A 148 -7.94 11.44 -7.60
N TRP A 149 -7.24 10.71 -6.73
CA TRP A 149 -6.50 9.52 -7.12
C TRP A 149 -7.44 8.39 -7.59
N TYR A 150 -8.55 8.13 -6.90
CA TYR A 150 -9.56 7.17 -7.33
C TYR A 150 -10.20 7.57 -8.66
N GLU A 151 -10.52 8.85 -8.86
CA GLU A 151 -11.07 9.37 -10.14
C GLU A 151 -10.09 9.12 -11.29
N THR A 152 -8.80 9.41 -11.10
CA THR A 152 -7.75 9.13 -12.08
C THR A 152 -7.66 7.64 -12.44
N ASN A 153 -8.02 6.76 -11.51
CA ASN A 153 -8.04 5.31 -11.70
C ASN A 153 -9.42 4.78 -12.18
N GLY A 154 -10.31 5.66 -12.65
CA GLY A 154 -11.56 5.31 -13.30
C GLY A 154 -12.72 5.00 -12.33
N PHE A 155 -12.63 5.47 -11.09
CA PHE A 155 -13.78 5.49 -10.19
C PHE A 155 -14.60 6.76 -10.40
N THR A 156 -15.88 6.68 -10.11
CA THR A 156 -16.82 7.82 -10.13
C THR A 156 -17.49 7.96 -8.77
N ILE A 157 -17.84 9.19 -8.40
CA ILE A 157 -18.64 9.43 -7.19
C ILE A 157 -20.06 8.98 -7.47
N ASP A 158 -20.57 8.04 -6.67
CA ASP A 158 -21.95 7.57 -6.72
C ASP A 158 -22.86 8.44 -5.83
N HIS A 159 -22.44 8.62 -4.56
CA HIS A 159 -23.14 9.50 -3.62
C HIS A 159 -22.19 9.91 -2.48
N MET A 160 -22.65 10.86 -1.62
CA MET A 160 -21.92 11.26 -0.43
C MET A 160 -22.46 10.52 0.79
N VAL A 161 -21.56 9.96 1.60
CA VAL A 161 -21.88 9.31 2.89
C VAL A 161 -21.52 10.26 4.00
N SER A 162 -22.44 10.47 4.96
CA SER A 162 -22.18 11.23 6.19
C SER A 162 -21.44 12.56 6.00
N GLY A 163 -21.92 13.38 5.08
CA GLY A 163 -21.56 14.80 4.93
C GLY A 163 -20.26 15.11 4.20
N ALA A 164 -19.24 14.26 4.20
CA ALA A 164 -17.95 14.61 3.57
C ALA A 164 -17.23 13.45 2.88
N THR A 165 -17.63 12.20 3.10
CA THR A 165 -16.98 11.04 2.53
C THR A 165 -17.69 10.62 1.23
N PRO A 166 -17.04 10.66 0.06
CA PRO A 166 -17.64 10.15 -1.16
C PRO A 166 -17.66 8.62 -1.17
N CYS A 167 -18.76 8.05 -1.66
CA CYS A 167 -18.81 6.66 -2.09
C CYS A 167 -18.32 6.62 -3.54
N MET A 168 -17.16 6.03 -3.76
CA MET A 168 -16.53 5.90 -5.06
C MET A 168 -16.84 4.52 -5.64
N VAL A 169 -17.26 4.46 -6.90
CA VAL A 169 -17.60 3.19 -7.58
C VAL A 169 -16.83 3.08 -8.89
N LYS A 170 -16.27 1.90 -9.14
CA LYS A 170 -15.71 1.51 -10.43
C LYS A 170 -16.47 0.28 -10.94
N GLN A 171 -17.01 0.36 -12.15
CA GLN A 171 -17.57 -0.79 -12.87
C GLN A 171 -16.41 -1.61 -13.48
N LEU A 172 -16.57 -2.92 -13.54
CA LEU A 172 -15.59 -3.87 -14.10
C LEU A 172 -16.10 -4.45 -15.42
#